data_0acd7b205356e60f377ada991946c12c
#
_entry.id   0acd7b205356e60f377ada991946c12c
#
_cell.length_a   1.000
_cell.length_b   1.000
_cell.length_c   1.000
_cell.angle_alpha   90.00
_cell.angle_beta   90.00
_cell.angle_gamma   90.00
#
_symmetry.space_group_name_H-M   'P 1'
#
loop_
_entity.id
_entity.type
_entity.pdbx_description
1 polymer ?
#
loop_
_entity_poly.entity_id
_entity_poly.type
_entity_poly.pdbx_seq_one_letter_code
_entity_poly.pdbx_strand_id
1 'polypeptide(L)'
;MQAILQDSFRSVIDRIVKQSPDATRDWRREEKDGDAVLVIPKLDEQGFDIMVVADDQEVTVYSEFIAHQHFTSDGDHVAVSEQAMGLVRDLLSPMMRLRVIEVRGNASRGDFQVARDGEWRSESVTGVIGFGLFGRRVEKFYINRRLPLRKNAQL
;
A
#
# COMPACT_ATOMS: atom_id res chain seq x y z
N MET A 1 -17.07 -19.18 -16.01
CA MET A 1 -16.95 -18.84 -14.58
C MET A 1 -16.22 -17.52 -14.49
N GLN A 2 -16.83 -16.54 -13.90
CA GLN A 2 -16.18 -15.24 -13.72
C GLN A 2 -15.07 -15.39 -12.68
N ALA A 3 -13.84 -14.99 -13.00
CA ALA A 3 -12.76 -15.01 -12.01
C ALA A 3 -13.13 -14.06 -10.88
N ILE A 4 -13.03 -14.53 -9.65
CA ILE A 4 -13.24 -13.69 -8.48
C ILE A 4 -12.05 -12.73 -8.31
N LEU A 5 -12.27 -11.61 -7.66
CA LEU A 5 -11.24 -10.57 -7.50
C LEU A 5 -10.00 -11.11 -6.78
N GLN A 6 -10.18 -11.96 -5.76
CA GLN A 6 -9.08 -12.58 -5.04
C GLN A 6 -8.18 -13.43 -5.96
N ASP A 7 -8.74 -14.17 -6.91
CA ASP A 7 -7.96 -14.97 -7.86
C ASP A 7 -7.18 -14.11 -8.83
N SER A 8 -7.77 -13.03 -9.31
CA SER A 8 -7.09 -12.02 -10.13
C SER A 8 -5.95 -11.37 -9.37
N PHE A 9 -6.17 -11.02 -8.12
CA PHE A 9 -5.15 -10.45 -7.24
C PHE A 9 -3.99 -11.42 -7.01
N ARG A 10 -4.26 -12.70 -6.68
CA ARG A 10 -3.23 -13.74 -6.53
C ARG A 10 -2.41 -13.90 -7.80
N SER A 11 -3.05 -13.91 -8.97
CA SER A 11 -2.38 -14.02 -10.27
C SER A 11 -1.45 -12.83 -10.55
N VAL A 12 -1.87 -11.62 -10.20
CA VAL A 12 -1.03 -10.41 -10.33
C VAL A 12 0.19 -10.50 -9.40
N ILE A 13 0.01 -10.93 -8.16
CA ILE A 13 1.13 -11.15 -7.23
C ILE A 13 2.09 -12.23 -7.75
N ASP A 14 1.58 -13.35 -8.24
CA ASP A 14 2.41 -14.44 -8.79
C ASP A 14 3.32 -13.95 -9.91
N ARG A 15 2.78 -13.13 -10.80
CA ARG A 15 3.55 -12.53 -11.88
C ARG A 15 4.63 -11.59 -11.36
N ILE A 16 4.30 -10.71 -10.40
CA ILE A 16 5.27 -9.77 -9.82
C ILE A 16 6.40 -10.51 -9.13
N VAL A 17 6.08 -11.53 -8.32
CA VAL A 17 7.08 -12.35 -7.62
C VAL A 17 7.99 -13.07 -8.61
N LYS A 18 7.45 -13.63 -9.67
CA LYS A 18 8.22 -14.29 -10.74
C LYS A 18 9.16 -13.32 -11.47
N GLN A 19 8.73 -12.08 -11.68
CA GLN A 19 9.52 -11.05 -12.37
C GLN A 19 10.58 -10.38 -11.49
N SER A 20 10.36 -10.35 -10.18
CA SER A 20 11.21 -9.63 -9.21
C SER A 20 11.47 -10.47 -7.95
N PRO A 21 12.06 -11.68 -8.08
CA PRO A 21 12.18 -12.62 -6.95
C PRO A 21 13.01 -12.06 -5.79
N ASP A 22 14.08 -11.32 -6.08
CA ASP A 22 14.94 -10.74 -5.03
C ASP A 22 14.23 -9.61 -4.26
N ALA A 23 13.43 -8.79 -4.95
CA ALA A 23 12.70 -7.69 -4.34
C ALA A 23 11.49 -8.15 -3.52
N THR A 24 10.99 -9.35 -3.76
CA THR A 24 9.76 -9.90 -3.17
C THR A 24 9.98 -11.07 -2.23
N ARG A 25 11.23 -11.41 -1.93
CA ARG A 25 11.59 -12.62 -1.16
C ARG A 25 11.03 -12.67 0.26
N ASP A 26 10.76 -11.53 0.85
CA ASP A 26 10.21 -11.38 2.20
C ASP A 26 8.70 -11.11 2.22
N TRP A 27 8.05 -11.09 1.06
CA TRP A 27 6.61 -10.95 0.97
C TRP A 27 5.92 -12.19 1.51
N ARG A 28 4.86 -12.00 2.28
CA ARG A 28 4.06 -13.08 2.86
C ARG A 28 2.65 -13.04 2.31
N ARG A 29 2.14 -14.20 1.94
CA ARG A 29 0.76 -14.38 1.50
C ARG A 29 -0.02 -15.09 2.57
N GLU A 30 -1.19 -14.61 2.87
CA GLU A 30 -2.07 -15.12 3.89
C GLU A 30 -3.50 -15.21 3.35
N GLU A 31 -4.30 -16.08 3.95
CA GLU A 31 -5.75 -16.12 3.77
C GLU A 31 -6.36 -15.75 5.11
N LYS A 32 -7.27 -14.79 5.12
CA LYS A 32 -7.96 -14.38 6.34
C LYS A 32 -9.43 -14.14 6.05
N ASP A 33 -10.29 -14.92 6.71
CA ASP A 33 -11.75 -14.82 6.59
C ASP A 33 -12.28 -14.95 5.15
N GLY A 34 -11.54 -15.61 4.27
CA GLY A 34 -11.83 -15.77 2.85
C GLY A 34 -11.16 -14.73 1.94
N ASP A 35 -10.55 -13.70 2.52
CA ASP A 35 -9.84 -12.67 1.78
C ASP A 35 -8.40 -13.08 1.47
N ALA A 36 -7.90 -12.65 0.32
CA ALA A 36 -6.50 -12.81 -0.04
C ALA A 36 -5.69 -11.64 0.52
N VAL A 37 -4.66 -11.94 1.31
CA VAL A 37 -3.85 -10.93 2.00
C VAL A 37 -2.39 -11.05 1.58
N LEU A 38 -1.78 -9.92 1.26
CA LEU A 38 -0.35 -9.77 1.02
C LEU A 38 0.25 -8.87 2.09
N VAL A 39 1.27 -9.35 2.79
CA VAL A 39 2.02 -8.58 3.78
C VAL A 39 3.43 -8.32 3.28
N ILE A 40 3.82 -7.06 3.24
CA ILE A 40 5.15 -6.60 2.85
C ILE A 40 5.77 -5.90 4.07
N PRO A 41 6.69 -6.56 4.79
CA PRO A 41 7.28 -5.99 5.98
C PRO A 41 8.23 -4.84 5.63
N LYS A 42 8.34 -3.87 6.52
CA LYS A 42 9.40 -2.84 6.44
C LYS A 42 10.78 -3.47 6.57
N LEU A 43 11.78 -2.84 5.96
CA LEU A 43 13.17 -3.29 6.08
C LEU A 43 13.87 -2.73 7.32
N ASP A 44 13.48 -1.54 7.76
CA ASP A 44 14.06 -0.81 8.89
C ASP A 44 13.04 0.15 9.52
N GLU A 45 13.45 0.83 10.57
CA GLU A 45 12.60 1.76 11.33
C GLU A 45 12.22 3.05 10.55
N GLN A 46 12.86 3.33 9.42
CA GLN A 46 12.51 4.45 8.57
C GLN A 46 11.40 4.09 7.56
N GLY A 47 11.14 2.80 7.38
CA GLY A 47 10.09 2.27 6.54
C GLY A 47 8.79 2.03 7.30
N PHE A 48 7.82 1.46 6.61
CA PHE A 48 6.52 1.05 7.15
C PHE A 48 6.05 -0.24 6.48
N ASP A 49 5.32 -1.05 7.24
CA ASP A 49 4.69 -2.25 6.72
C ASP A 49 3.55 -1.88 5.76
N ILE A 50 3.40 -2.66 4.71
CA ILE A 50 2.28 -2.55 3.77
C ILE A 50 1.48 -3.85 3.86
N MET A 51 0.17 -3.75 3.94
CA MET A 51 -0.74 -4.87 3.84
C MET A 51 -1.75 -4.58 2.73
N VAL A 52 -1.93 -5.55 1.84
CA VAL A 52 -2.94 -5.47 0.79
C VAL A 52 -3.96 -6.56 1.02
N VAL A 53 -5.22 -6.18 1.04
CA VAL A 53 -6.36 -7.10 1.24
C VAL A 53 -7.24 -7.04 0.01
N ALA A 54 -7.48 -8.19 -0.60
CA ALA A 54 -8.47 -8.34 -1.66
C ALA A 54 -9.64 -9.17 -1.14
N ASP A 55 -10.79 -8.54 -1.01
CA ASP A 55 -12.07 -9.21 -0.76
C ASP A 55 -12.82 -9.47 -2.08
N ASP A 56 -14.11 -9.69 -2.05
CA ASP A 56 -14.92 -9.98 -3.24
C ASP A 56 -15.31 -8.72 -4.04
N GLN A 57 -15.09 -7.50 -3.51
CA GLN A 57 -15.52 -6.24 -4.10
C GLN A 57 -14.39 -5.26 -4.38
N GLU A 58 -13.36 -5.24 -3.52
CA GLU A 58 -12.29 -4.27 -3.59
C GLU A 58 -10.92 -4.84 -3.23
N VAL A 59 -9.88 -4.11 -3.63
CA VAL A 59 -8.51 -4.30 -3.13
C VAL A 59 -8.14 -3.05 -2.33
N THR A 60 -7.76 -3.24 -1.07
CA THR A 60 -7.35 -2.13 -0.20
C THR A 60 -5.87 -2.24 0.16
N VAL A 61 -5.15 -1.16 -0.03
CA VAL A 61 -3.75 -1.03 0.37
C VAL A 61 -3.69 -0.27 1.69
N TYR A 62 -3.21 -0.94 2.74
CA TYR A 62 -3.02 -0.38 4.08
C TYR A 62 -1.55 -0.12 4.37
N SER A 63 -1.26 0.96 5.08
CA SER A 63 0.02 1.15 5.74
C SER A 63 0.00 0.60 7.18
N GLU A 64 1.15 0.49 7.79
CA GLU A 64 1.33 0.10 9.20
C GLU A 64 0.53 0.98 10.18
N PHE A 65 0.29 2.24 9.81
CA PHE A 65 -0.41 3.22 10.65
C PHE A 65 -1.86 3.36 10.20
N ILE A 66 -2.27 4.54 9.79
CA ILE A 66 -3.69 4.83 9.51
C ILE A 66 -3.99 5.01 8.01
N ALA A 67 -2.99 5.37 7.19
CA ALA A 67 -3.22 5.64 5.77
C ALA A 67 -3.58 4.37 5.00
N HIS A 68 -4.62 4.45 4.19
CA HIS A 68 -5.03 3.36 3.30
C HIS A 68 -5.72 3.93 2.05
N GLN A 69 -5.83 3.11 1.01
CA GLN A 69 -6.52 3.45 -0.22
C GLN A 69 -7.28 2.25 -0.76
N HIS A 70 -8.51 2.47 -1.16
CA HIS A 70 -9.42 1.49 -1.74
C HIS A 70 -9.39 1.54 -3.27
N PHE A 71 -9.46 0.38 -3.90
CA PHE A 71 -9.61 0.20 -5.34
C PHE A 71 -10.81 -0.72 -5.57
N THR A 72 -11.92 -0.14 -6.01
CA THR A 72 -13.16 -0.89 -6.24
C THR A 72 -13.23 -1.43 -7.65
N SER A 73 -13.77 -2.64 -7.80
CA SER A 73 -13.93 -3.27 -9.09
C SER A 73 -15.30 -2.93 -9.70
N ASP A 74 -15.27 -2.49 -10.94
CA ASP A 74 -16.45 -2.31 -11.81
C ASP A 74 -16.61 -3.46 -12.83
N GLY A 75 -15.94 -4.60 -12.56
CA GLY A 75 -15.96 -5.80 -13.40
C GLY A 75 -14.60 -6.20 -13.99
N ASP A 76 -13.64 -5.29 -14.07
CA ASP A 76 -12.27 -5.61 -14.46
C ASP A 76 -11.37 -5.86 -13.23
N HIS A 77 -11.44 -7.08 -12.71
CA HIS A 77 -10.70 -7.50 -11.53
C HIS A 77 -9.17 -7.47 -11.69
N VAL A 78 -8.69 -7.69 -12.92
CA VAL A 78 -7.25 -7.60 -13.21
C VAL A 78 -6.80 -6.16 -13.16
N ALA A 79 -7.51 -5.23 -13.78
CA ALA A 79 -7.17 -3.81 -13.78
C ALA A 79 -7.14 -3.24 -12.35
N VAL A 80 -8.11 -3.59 -11.50
CA VAL A 80 -8.15 -3.16 -10.09
C VAL A 80 -6.95 -3.69 -9.31
N SER A 81 -6.61 -4.98 -9.48
CA SER A 81 -5.45 -5.59 -8.84
C SER A 81 -4.15 -4.94 -9.31
N GLU A 82 -4.03 -4.61 -10.59
CA GLU A 82 -2.88 -3.89 -11.16
C GLU A 82 -2.75 -2.47 -10.60
N GLN A 83 -3.85 -1.75 -10.45
CA GLN A 83 -3.85 -0.40 -9.87
C GLN A 83 -3.39 -0.43 -8.41
N ALA A 84 -3.91 -1.35 -7.61
CA ALA A 84 -3.49 -1.51 -6.22
C ALA A 84 -2.00 -1.85 -6.11
N MET A 85 -1.51 -2.79 -6.93
CA MET A 85 -0.09 -3.15 -6.94
C MET A 85 0.79 -2.06 -7.56
N GLY A 86 0.24 -1.19 -8.40
CA GLY A 86 0.89 0.05 -8.86
C GLY A 86 1.19 1.00 -7.69
N LEU A 87 0.21 1.22 -6.81
CA LEU A 87 0.41 2.00 -5.59
C LEU A 87 1.47 1.33 -4.68
N VAL A 88 1.40 0.02 -4.49
CA VAL A 88 2.42 -0.72 -3.72
C VAL A 88 3.81 -0.49 -4.29
N ARG A 89 3.98 -0.59 -5.61
CA ARG A 89 5.27 -0.31 -6.27
C ARG A 89 5.78 1.10 -5.95
N ASP A 90 4.90 2.09 -6.01
CA ASP A 90 5.26 3.48 -5.73
C ASP A 90 5.61 3.67 -4.25
N LEU A 91 4.88 3.04 -3.32
CA LEU A 91 5.16 3.06 -1.88
C LEU A 91 6.47 2.35 -1.51
N LEU A 92 6.94 1.40 -2.30
CA LEU A 92 8.23 0.73 -2.12
C LEU A 92 9.41 1.55 -2.68
N SER A 93 9.14 2.57 -3.48
CA SER A 93 10.12 3.45 -4.09
C SER A 93 10.43 4.65 -3.19
N PRO A 94 11.57 5.35 -3.42
CA PRO A 94 11.87 6.60 -2.71
C PRO A 94 11.00 7.79 -3.18
N MET A 95 10.14 7.60 -4.18
CA MET A 95 9.28 8.65 -4.74
C MET A 95 7.98 8.85 -3.98
N MET A 96 7.64 7.94 -3.08
CA MET A 96 6.50 8.07 -2.17
C MET A 96 6.94 7.92 -0.72
N ARG A 97 6.22 8.61 0.17
CA ARG A 97 6.40 8.49 1.62
C ARG A 97 5.05 8.47 2.34
N LEU A 98 5.07 7.96 3.55
CA LEU A 98 3.96 8.03 4.48
C LEU A 98 4.21 9.20 5.45
N ARG A 99 3.29 10.15 5.52
CA ARG A 99 3.24 11.15 6.58
C ARG A 99 2.21 10.71 7.62
N VAL A 100 2.61 10.71 8.88
CA VAL A 100 1.72 10.42 10.01
C VAL A 100 1.72 11.61 10.94
N ILE A 101 0.53 12.10 11.28
CA ILE A 101 0.34 13.11 12.30
C ILE A 101 -0.12 12.39 13.57
N GLU A 102 0.68 12.49 14.61
CA GLU A 102 0.36 11.97 15.95
C GLU A 102 -0.12 13.09 16.86
N VAL A 103 -1.11 12.77 17.68
CA VAL A 103 -1.59 13.61 18.76
C VAL A 103 -1.56 12.78 20.03
N ARG A 104 -0.83 13.24 21.04
CA ARG A 104 -0.63 12.51 22.31
C ARG A 104 -0.08 11.09 22.10
N GLY A 105 0.82 10.91 21.14
CA GLY A 105 1.43 9.63 20.82
C GLY A 105 0.58 8.66 20.00
N ASN A 106 -0.61 9.07 19.56
CA ASN A 106 -1.49 8.24 18.72
C ASN A 106 -1.61 8.83 17.31
N ALA A 107 -1.55 7.96 16.31
CA ALA A 107 -1.78 8.37 14.93
C ALA A 107 -3.22 8.89 14.76
N SER A 108 -3.36 10.15 14.33
CA SER A 108 -4.65 10.80 14.08
C SER A 108 -4.93 11.02 12.61
N ARG A 109 -3.89 11.13 11.80
CA ARG A 109 -3.97 11.33 10.35
C ARG A 109 -2.77 10.67 9.68
N GLY A 110 -3.02 10.06 8.54
CA GLY A 110 -2.00 9.51 7.67
C GLY A 110 -2.26 9.88 6.22
N ASP A 111 -1.24 10.24 5.48
CA ASP A 111 -1.35 10.48 4.05
C ASP A 111 -0.16 9.89 3.30
N PHE A 112 -0.47 9.27 2.15
CA PHE A 112 0.52 8.93 1.16
C PHE A 112 0.89 10.20 0.39
N GLN A 113 2.18 10.52 0.34
CA GLN A 113 2.70 11.67 -0.35
C GLN A 113 3.63 11.24 -1.48
N VAL A 114 3.51 11.90 -2.63
CA VAL A 114 4.35 11.68 -3.80
C VAL A 114 5.26 12.88 -4.02
N ALA A 115 6.51 12.62 -4.41
CA ALA A 115 7.46 13.66 -4.80
C ALA A 115 7.16 14.09 -6.25
N ARG A 116 6.79 15.36 -6.45
CA ARG A 116 6.57 15.98 -7.76
C ARG A 116 7.19 17.38 -7.76
N ASP A 117 8.00 17.66 -8.77
CA ASP A 117 8.61 18.98 -8.95
C ASP A 117 9.38 19.50 -7.73
N GLY A 118 10.06 18.60 -7.00
CA GLY A 118 10.80 18.92 -5.78
C GLY A 118 9.96 19.12 -4.53
N GLU A 119 8.65 18.89 -4.61
CA GLU A 119 7.73 19.02 -3.49
C GLU A 119 7.02 17.71 -3.18
N TRP A 120 6.61 17.55 -1.91
CA TRP A 120 5.78 16.43 -1.47
C TRP A 120 4.30 16.82 -1.51
N ARG A 121 3.50 16.07 -2.26
CA ARG A 121 2.05 16.29 -2.41
C ARG A 121 1.28 15.08 -1.91
N SER A 122 0.21 15.33 -1.15
CA SER A 122 -0.68 14.27 -0.66
C SER A 122 -1.55 13.72 -1.78
N GLU A 123 -1.52 12.38 -1.94
CA GLU A 123 -2.37 11.65 -2.90
C GLU A 123 -3.61 11.05 -2.21
N SER A 124 -3.45 10.60 -0.98
CA SER A 124 -4.52 9.98 -0.20
C SER A 124 -4.39 10.40 1.26
N VAL A 125 -5.48 10.78 1.86
CA VAL A 125 -5.53 11.25 3.24
C VAL A 125 -6.53 10.41 4.01
N THR A 126 -6.10 9.83 5.13
CA THR A 126 -6.95 9.13 6.08
C THR A 126 -6.83 9.78 7.45
N GLY A 127 -7.95 10.08 8.08
CA GLY A 127 -7.98 10.70 9.40
C GLY A 127 -9.05 10.09 10.30
N VAL A 128 -8.82 10.16 11.61
CA VAL A 128 -9.81 9.81 12.63
C VAL A 128 -10.45 11.10 13.16
N ILE A 129 -11.76 11.21 13.00
CA ILE A 129 -12.52 12.38 13.47
C ILE A 129 -12.52 12.38 15.00
N GLY A 130 -12.18 13.52 15.62
CA GLY A 130 -12.22 13.73 17.06
C GLY A 130 -10.90 13.55 17.81
N PHE A 131 -9.88 12.96 17.21
CA PHE A 131 -8.55 12.76 17.82
C PHE A 131 -7.55 13.87 17.42
N GLY A 132 -7.84 15.09 17.49
CA GLY A 132 -6.85 16.05 17.03
C GLY A 132 -7.13 17.51 17.43
N LEU A 133 -8.19 17.71 18.18
CA LEU A 133 -8.60 19.06 18.59
C LEU A 133 -7.75 19.62 19.74
N PHE A 134 -7.17 18.75 20.58
CA PHE A 134 -6.40 19.17 21.75
C PHE A 134 -5.16 18.28 21.94
N GLY A 135 -3.98 18.89 21.90
CA GLY A 135 -2.71 18.25 22.20
C GLY A 135 -1.60 18.65 21.23
N ARG A 136 -0.37 18.29 21.60
CA ARG A 136 0.81 18.52 20.77
C ARG A 136 0.75 17.62 19.55
N ARG A 137 0.87 18.20 18.38
CA ARG A 137 1.00 17.49 17.11
C ARG A 137 2.46 17.22 16.80
N VAL A 138 2.75 15.99 16.39
CA VAL A 138 4.06 15.58 15.89
C VAL A 138 3.87 15.00 14.51
N GLU A 139 4.62 15.49 13.53
CA GLU A 139 4.69 14.90 12.20
C GLU A 139 5.82 13.89 12.14
N LYS A 140 5.54 12.72 11.60
CA LYS A 140 6.51 11.69 11.30
C LYS A 140 6.43 11.30 9.84
N PHE A 141 7.59 11.02 9.26
CA PHE A 141 7.70 10.62 7.87
C PHE A 141 8.40 9.29 7.77
N TYR A 142 7.83 8.40 6.96
CA TYR A 142 8.35 7.07 6.71
C TYR A 142 8.50 6.85 5.21
N ILE A 143 9.59 6.25 4.80
CA ILE A 143 9.89 5.98 3.40
C ILE A 143 10.48 4.57 3.26
N ASN A 144 9.88 3.76 2.41
CA ASN A 144 10.42 2.48 2.04
C ASN A 144 11.45 2.67 0.92
N ARG A 145 12.68 2.18 1.13
CA ARG A 145 13.75 2.20 0.12
C ARG A 145 14.10 0.77 -0.24
N ARG A 146 13.25 0.16 -1.05
CA ARG A 146 13.40 -1.23 -1.44
C ARG A 146 13.96 -1.36 -2.85
N LEU A 147 14.42 -2.56 -3.20
CA LEU A 147 14.76 -2.88 -4.57
C LEU A 147 13.54 -2.66 -5.46
N PRO A 148 13.70 -2.01 -6.63
CA PRO A 148 12.58 -1.71 -7.50
C PRO A 148 11.97 -3.01 -8.06
N LEU A 149 10.64 -3.05 -8.11
CA LEU A 149 9.93 -4.07 -8.87
C LEU A 149 10.15 -3.83 -10.36
N ARG A 150 10.41 -4.89 -11.12
CA ARG A 150 10.52 -4.78 -12.57
C ARG A 150 9.20 -4.29 -13.15
N LYS A 151 9.25 -3.25 -13.97
CA LYS A 151 8.10 -2.86 -14.79
C LYS A 151 7.89 -3.95 -15.83
N ASN A 152 6.63 -4.28 -16.14
CA ASN A 152 6.33 -5.13 -17.26
C ASN A 152 7.03 -4.56 -18.49
N ALA A 153 7.92 -5.33 -19.10
CA ALA A 153 8.29 -5.05 -20.46
C ALA A 153 7.00 -5.16 -21.27
N GLN A 154 6.55 -4.05 -21.84
CA GLN A 154 5.50 -4.10 -22.85
C GLN A 154 6.07 -4.97 -23.98
N LEU A 155 5.43 -6.12 -24.16
CA LEU A 155 5.65 -6.95 -25.36
C LEU A 155 5.07 -6.23 -26.56
#